data_f3d464f1a130151a96b82e1e1132168c
#
_entry.id   f3d464f1a130151a96b82e1e1132168c
#
_cell.length_a   1.000
_cell.length_b   1.000
_cell.length_c   1.000
_cell.angle_alpha   90.00
_cell.angle_beta   90.00
_cell.angle_gamma   90.00
#
_symmetry.space_group_name_H-M   'P 1'
#
loop_
_entity.id
_entity.type
_entity.pdbx_description
1 polymer ?
#
loop_
_entity_poly.entity_id
_entity_poly.type
_entity_poly.pdbx_seq_one_letter_code
_entity_poly.pdbx_strand_id
1 'polypeptide(L)' 'MRNKTLEEVRANLALNLRTIRLSKGVAQERLALDAGVDRTVVSKIERAVTNPSIEILLKLANQLDVDLNDLLSN' A
#
# COMPACT_ATOMS: atom_id res chain seq x y z
N MET A 1 16.23 13.94 15.15
CA MET A 1 15.19 13.14 14.47
C MET A 1 14.74 13.87 13.21
N ARG A 2 14.65 13.18 12.11
CA ARG A 2 14.26 13.77 10.84
C ARG A 2 12.75 13.76 10.68
N ASN A 3 12.16 14.89 10.28
CA ASN A 3 10.76 14.97 9.93
C ASN A 3 10.55 14.49 8.49
N LYS A 4 9.46 13.79 8.25
CA LYS A 4 9.07 13.37 6.92
C LYS A 4 7.88 14.19 6.43
N THR A 5 7.86 14.46 5.14
CA THR A 5 6.71 15.10 4.50
C THR A 5 5.68 14.03 4.13
N LEU A 6 4.45 14.46 3.90
CA LEU A 6 3.40 13.57 3.40
C LEU A 6 3.80 12.97 2.06
N GLU A 7 4.44 13.75 1.20
CA GLU A 7 4.90 13.26 -0.10
C GLU A 7 5.92 12.13 0.02
N GLU A 8 6.85 12.24 0.98
CA GLU A 8 7.82 11.18 1.23
C GLU A 8 7.15 9.90 1.72
N VAL A 9 6.17 10.03 2.62
CA VAL A 9 5.44 8.87 3.14
C VAL A 9 4.64 8.20 2.02
N ARG A 10 3.98 8.99 1.18
CA ARG A 10 3.24 8.45 0.03
C ARG A 10 4.16 7.71 -0.95
N ALA A 11 5.34 8.27 -1.20
CA ALA A 11 6.31 7.65 -2.11
C ALA A 11 6.84 6.33 -1.54
N ASN A 12 7.14 6.29 -0.25
CA ASN A 12 7.57 5.07 0.42
C ASN A 12 6.48 4.00 0.36
N LEU A 13 5.26 4.38 0.68
CA LEU A 13 4.12 3.47 0.63
C LEU A 13 3.89 2.93 -0.78
N ALA A 14 3.94 3.81 -1.78
CA ALA A 14 3.75 3.43 -3.18
C ALA A 14 4.78 2.37 -3.60
N LEU A 15 6.04 2.61 -3.30
CA LEU A 15 7.13 1.70 -3.64
C LEU A 15 7.00 0.37 -2.89
N ASN A 16 6.74 0.45 -1.58
CA ASN A 16 6.65 -0.75 -0.75
C ASN A 16 5.49 -1.64 -1.18
N LEU A 17 4.32 -1.06 -1.39
CA LEU A 17 3.15 -1.83 -1.80
C LEU A 17 3.38 -2.49 -3.16
N ARG A 18 3.92 -1.74 -4.12
CA ARG A 18 4.19 -2.28 -5.45
C ARG A 18 5.20 -3.42 -5.39
N THR A 19 6.31 -3.23 -4.66
CA THR A 19 7.37 -4.23 -4.54
C THR A 19 6.83 -5.52 -3.93
N ILE A 20 6.09 -5.41 -2.82
CA ILE A 20 5.53 -6.57 -2.13
C ILE A 20 4.50 -7.26 -3.03
N ARG A 21 3.59 -6.47 -3.63
CA ARG A 21 2.56 -7.00 -4.51
C ARG A 21 3.15 -7.79 -5.68
N LEU A 22 4.15 -7.22 -6.35
CA LEU A 22 4.80 -7.89 -7.48
C LEU A 22 5.54 -9.15 -7.04
N SER A 23 6.16 -9.12 -5.86
CA SER A 23 6.85 -10.31 -5.33
C SER A 23 5.89 -11.46 -5.08
N LYS A 24 4.61 -11.15 -4.81
CA LYS A 24 3.56 -12.14 -4.61
C LYS A 24 2.83 -12.51 -5.90
N GLY A 25 3.15 -11.85 -7.01
CA GLY A 25 2.53 -12.12 -8.31
C GLY A 25 1.06 -11.72 -8.40
N VAL A 26 0.64 -10.69 -7.67
CA VAL A 26 -0.78 -10.30 -7.58
C VAL A 26 -1.03 -9.02 -8.36
N ALA A 27 -2.09 -9.00 -9.18
CA ALA A 27 -2.51 -7.80 -9.90
C ALA A 27 -3.16 -6.78 -8.94
N GLN A 28 -3.08 -5.51 -9.28
CA GLN A 28 -3.63 -4.43 -8.45
C GLN A 28 -5.11 -4.62 -8.11
N GLU A 29 -5.93 -4.88 -9.12
CA GLU A 29 -7.38 -5.05 -8.89
C GLU A 29 -7.68 -6.31 -8.10
N ARG A 30 -6.93 -7.38 -8.31
CA ARG A 30 -7.10 -8.63 -7.58
C ARG A 30 -6.80 -8.44 -6.10
N LEU A 31 -5.73 -7.73 -5.79
CA LEU A 31 -5.40 -7.42 -4.40
C LEU A 31 -6.51 -6.62 -3.73
N ALA A 32 -7.01 -5.58 -4.40
CA ALA A 32 -8.09 -4.77 -3.86
C ALA A 32 -9.35 -5.60 -3.59
N LEU A 33 -9.73 -6.43 -4.56
CA LEU A 33 -10.90 -7.31 -4.43
C LEU A 33 -10.75 -8.25 -3.23
N ASP A 34 -9.63 -8.94 -3.13
CA ASP A 34 -9.41 -9.93 -2.07
C ASP A 34 -9.31 -9.26 -0.70
N ALA A 35 -8.78 -8.04 -0.63
CA ALA A 35 -8.69 -7.28 0.62
C ALA A 35 -10.00 -6.61 1.03
N GLY A 36 -11.01 -6.61 0.15
CA GLY A 36 -12.30 -5.99 0.43
C GLY A 36 -12.27 -4.47 0.40
N VAL A 37 -11.44 -3.88 -0.47
CA VAL A 37 -11.37 -2.44 -0.67
C VAL A 37 -11.77 -2.09 -2.10
N ASP A 38 -11.99 -0.79 -2.36
CA ASP A 38 -12.35 -0.33 -3.70
C ASP A 38 -11.27 -0.74 -4.70
N ARG A 39 -11.70 -1.18 -5.89
CA ARG A 39 -10.80 -1.74 -6.92
C ARG A 39 -9.73 -0.77 -7.40
N THR A 40 -9.93 0.53 -7.24
CA THR A 40 -8.98 1.56 -7.67
C THR A 40 -7.97 1.94 -6.59
N VAL A 41 -8.14 1.46 -5.37
CA VAL A 41 -7.35 1.88 -4.21
C VAL A 41 -5.87 1.54 -4.40
N VAL A 42 -5.56 0.31 -4.81
CA VAL A 42 -4.16 -0.11 -4.96
C VAL A 42 -3.45 0.73 -6.02
N SER A 43 -4.11 0.96 -7.16
CA SER A 43 -3.56 1.81 -8.22
C SER A 43 -3.30 3.23 -7.72
N LYS A 44 -4.25 3.82 -6.98
CA LYS A 44 -4.08 5.17 -6.43
C LYS A 44 -2.93 5.26 -5.44
N ILE A 45 -2.79 4.25 -4.58
CA ILE A 45 -1.67 4.20 -3.62
C ILE A 45 -0.35 4.10 -4.37
N GLU A 46 -0.25 3.24 -5.35
CA GLU A 46 0.99 3.02 -6.10
C GLU A 46 1.37 4.20 -6.99
N ARG A 47 0.40 5.07 -7.33
CA ARG A 47 0.68 6.33 -8.02
C ARG A 47 0.96 7.49 -7.06
N ALA A 48 0.89 7.24 -5.76
CA ALA A 48 1.12 8.22 -4.70
C ALA A 48 0.16 9.42 -4.78
N VAL A 49 -1.09 9.19 -5.18
CA VAL A 49 -2.09 10.25 -5.37
C VAL A 49 -3.23 10.19 -4.36
N THR A 50 -3.10 9.41 -3.30
CA THR A 50 -4.16 9.27 -2.30
C THR A 50 -3.57 9.19 -0.90
N ASN A 51 -4.42 9.48 0.09
CA ASN A 51 -4.12 9.31 1.51
C ASN A 51 -4.99 8.18 2.05
N PRO A 52 -4.55 6.92 1.94
CA PRO A 52 -5.37 5.81 2.42
C PRO A 52 -5.47 5.83 3.94
N SER A 53 -6.60 5.36 4.45
CA SER A 53 -6.76 5.21 5.90
C SER A 53 -5.86 4.08 6.40
N ILE A 54 -5.59 4.10 7.71
CA ILE A 54 -4.87 2.99 8.35
C ILE A 54 -5.66 1.70 8.20
N GLU A 55 -6.99 1.76 8.26
CA GLU A 55 -7.83 0.58 8.07
C GLU A 55 -7.61 -0.06 6.69
N ILE A 56 -7.56 0.76 5.64
CA ILE A 56 -7.29 0.26 4.29
C ILE A 56 -5.91 -0.38 4.21
N LEU A 57 -4.90 0.29 4.77
CA LEU A 57 -3.53 -0.22 4.77
C LEU A 57 -3.43 -1.56 5.52
N LEU A 58 -4.14 -1.68 6.64
CA LEU A 58 -4.15 -2.91 7.40
C LEU A 58 -4.79 -4.05 6.61
N LYS A 59 -5.89 -3.79 5.91
CA LYS A 59 -6.54 -4.78 5.06
C LYS A 59 -5.60 -5.27 3.96
N LEU A 60 -4.87 -4.37 3.33
CA LEU A 60 -3.90 -4.72 2.29
C LEU A 60 -2.73 -5.53 2.86
N ALA A 61 -2.18 -5.08 3.99
CA ALA A 61 -1.08 -5.79 4.64
C ALA A 61 -1.48 -7.21 5.03
N ASN A 62 -2.66 -7.37 5.63
CA ASN A 62 -3.16 -8.68 6.01
C ASN A 62 -3.36 -9.59 4.81
N GLN A 63 -3.88 -9.05 3.71
CA GLN A 63 -4.07 -9.84 2.49
C GLN A 63 -2.74 -10.26 1.88
N LEU A 64 -1.71 -9.44 1.99
CA LEU A 64 -0.37 -9.76 1.50
C LEU A 64 0.47 -10.57 2.49
N ASP A 65 -0.07 -10.82 3.68
CA ASP A 65 0.62 -11.53 4.76
C ASP A 65 1.93 -10.85 5.16
N VAL A 66 1.87 -9.54 5.33
CA VAL A 66 2.98 -8.71 5.82
C VAL A 66 2.49 -7.82 6.95
N ASP A 67 3.43 -7.25 7.71
CA ASP A 67 3.08 -6.27 8.74
C ASP A 67 2.77 -4.91 8.11
N LEU A 68 1.91 -4.15 8.79
CA LEU A 68 1.63 -2.78 8.36
C LEU A 68 2.92 -1.96 8.23
N ASN A 69 3.88 -2.18 9.13
CA ASN A 69 5.15 -1.48 9.09
C ASN A 69 5.93 -1.76 7.80
N ASP A 70 5.77 -2.92 7.19
CA ASP A 70 6.42 -3.24 5.92
C ASP A 70 5.94 -2.32 4.79
N LEU A 71 4.71 -1.81 4.88
CA LEU A 71 4.18 -0.87 3.90
C LEU A 71 4.67 0.55 4.12
N LEU A 72 4.98 0.91 5.36
CA LEU A 72 5.28 2.30 5.74
C LEU A 72 6.76 2.60 5.91
N SER A 73 7.60 1.58 6.06
CA SER A 73 9.03 1.79 6.29
C SER A 73 9.77 2.23 5.02
N ASN A 74 10.92 2.83 5.24
CA ASN A 74 11.80 3.26 4.14
C ASN A 74 12.43 2.08 3.42
#